data_f93138536ae2503cd23a3dc39efd14e4
#
_entry.id   f93138536ae2503cd23a3dc39efd14e4
#
_cell.length_a   1.000
_cell.length_b   1.000
_cell.length_c   1.000
_cell.angle_alpha   90.00
_cell.angle_beta   90.00
_cell.angle_gamma   90.00
#
_symmetry.space_group_name_H-M   'P 1'
#
loop_
_entity.id
_entity.type
_entity.pdbx_description
1 polymer ?
#
loop_
_entity_poly.entity_id
_entity_poly.type
_entity_poly.pdbx_seq_one_letter_code
_entity_poly.pdbx_strand_id
1 'polypeptide(L)'
;MAFLIIFLVIILVIALKSIKIVKQAEVYVIERLGKFHKIADAGLTIIIPFIDKVRSVVSLKEQTMDIPPQGVITEDNVTITIDTVVFYQITDPAKAVYEIQSLKRGIEYLAITTIRDIVGKMSLDSTFSSRDLINNQLRVLLDEATDKWGCKVNRVEIKDIKPPEDIRDAMEKQMNAERNKRAAILQAEGEKQAAITIAEGQKQAAILQADAEKEAKIRKAAGEAEAIREIAVAKAQEIQMIYDSIKKSNPDDKLIQIKSLETLQEMAKGDANKVFIPYEATNTLASLGTVKEILKDNK
;
A
#
# COMPACT_ATOMS: atom_id res chain seq x y z
N MET A 1 77.06 -9.88 -47.92
CA MET A 1 76.24 -10.84 -47.07
C MET A 1 75.92 -10.26 -45.70
N ALA A 2 76.91 -9.89 -44.86
CA ALA A 2 76.64 -9.35 -43.47
C ALA A 2 75.76 -8.05 -43.49
N PHE A 3 76.05 -7.09 -44.39
CA PHE A 3 75.26 -5.86 -44.53
C PHE A 3 73.77 -6.14 -44.84
N LEU A 4 73.46 -7.12 -45.66
CA LEU A 4 72.13 -7.46 -46.10
C LEU A 4 71.38 -8.15 -44.92
N ILE A 5 72.06 -8.96 -44.15
CA ILE A 5 71.48 -9.58 -42.91
C ILE A 5 71.15 -8.52 -41.84
N ILE A 6 72.09 -7.58 -41.61
CA ILE A 6 71.88 -6.49 -40.67
C ILE A 6 70.68 -5.61 -41.09
N PHE A 7 70.59 -5.29 -42.39
CA PHE A 7 69.46 -4.48 -42.92
C PHE A 7 68.12 -5.21 -42.77
N LEU A 8 68.07 -6.52 -43.00
CA LEU A 8 66.87 -7.34 -42.86
C LEU A 8 66.46 -7.45 -41.38
N VAL A 9 67.41 -7.59 -40.45
CA VAL A 9 67.16 -7.59 -39.01
C VAL A 9 66.60 -6.23 -38.56
N ILE A 10 67.13 -5.12 -39.03
CA ILE A 10 66.60 -3.77 -38.72
C ILE A 10 65.17 -3.63 -39.21
N ILE A 11 64.84 -4.03 -40.46
CA ILE A 11 63.49 -4.02 -41.00
C ILE A 11 62.57 -4.89 -40.13
N LEU A 12 62.98 -6.08 -39.72
CA LEU A 12 62.21 -6.98 -38.89
C LEU A 12 61.93 -6.33 -37.53
N VAL A 13 62.91 -5.72 -36.87
CA VAL A 13 62.75 -5.04 -35.60
C VAL A 13 61.81 -3.84 -35.73
N ILE A 14 61.90 -3.07 -36.82
CA ILE A 14 60.96 -1.97 -37.07
C ILE A 14 59.55 -2.51 -37.27
N ALA A 15 59.36 -3.57 -38.06
CA ALA A 15 58.07 -4.18 -38.30
C ALA A 15 57.43 -4.71 -36.97
N LEU A 16 58.21 -5.35 -36.15
CA LEU A 16 57.72 -5.84 -34.85
C LEU A 16 57.34 -4.69 -33.91
N LYS A 17 58.07 -3.58 -33.90
CA LYS A 17 57.74 -2.39 -33.10
C LYS A 17 56.58 -1.57 -33.66
N SER A 18 56.24 -1.73 -34.96
CA SER A 18 55.12 -1.05 -35.59
C SER A 18 53.74 -1.57 -35.14
N ILE A 19 53.69 -2.79 -34.71
CA ILE A 19 52.43 -3.41 -34.32
C ILE A 19 52.12 -3.07 -32.85
N LYS A 20 50.98 -2.43 -32.61
CA LYS A 20 50.43 -2.17 -31.25
C LYS A 20 49.03 -2.79 -31.15
N ILE A 21 48.79 -3.46 -30.06
CA ILE A 21 47.48 -4.01 -29.70
C ILE A 21 46.83 -3.06 -28.71
N VAL A 22 45.69 -2.51 -29.08
CA VAL A 22 44.87 -1.65 -28.23
C VAL A 22 43.84 -2.51 -27.54
N LYS A 23 43.75 -2.39 -26.22
CA LYS A 23 42.75 -3.16 -25.42
C LYS A 23 41.34 -2.65 -25.67
N GLN A 24 40.35 -3.53 -25.45
CA GLN A 24 38.96 -3.16 -25.57
C GLN A 24 38.58 -2.05 -24.55
N ALA A 25 37.78 -1.07 -25.02
CA ALA A 25 37.37 0.11 -24.27
C ALA A 25 38.56 1.05 -23.91
N GLU A 26 39.70 0.92 -24.54
CA GLU A 26 40.79 1.88 -24.54
C GLU A 26 41.01 2.40 -25.98
N VAL A 27 41.51 3.62 -26.10
CA VAL A 27 41.93 4.18 -27.35
C VAL A 27 43.29 4.85 -27.19
N TYR A 28 44.13 4.77 -28.26
CA TYR A 28 45.41 5.43 -28.27
C TYR A 28 45.31 6.70 -29.11
N VAL A 29 45.65 7.83 -28.52
CA VAL A 29 45.82 9.10 -29.25
C VAL A 29 47.24 9.14 -29.80
N ILE A 30 47.34 9.15 -31.11
CA ILE A 30 48.64 9.05 -31.82
C ILE A 30 48.99 10.41 -32.41
N GLU A 31 50.19 10.88 -32.09
CA GLU A 31 50.83 12.06 -32.64
C GLU A 31 51.86 11.66 -33.70
N ARG A 32 51.93 12.41 -34.82
CA ARG A 32 52.97 12.32 -35.81
C ARG A 32 53.76 13.60 -35.83
N LEU A 33 55.04 13.52 -35.47
CA LEU A 33 55.94 14.70 -35.41
C LEU A 33 55.33 15.84 -34.58
N GLY A 34 54.68 15.52 -33.49
CA GLY A 34 54.08 16.49 -32.57
C GLY A 34 52.69 17.03 -32.94
N LYS A 35 52.11 16.57 -34.06
CA LYS A 35 50.76 16.92 -34.46
C LYS A 35 49.81 15.72 -34.25
N PHE A 36 48.57 15.98 -33.87
CA PHE A 36 47.53 14.96 -33.83
C PHE A 36 47.42 14.27 -35.21
N HIS A 37 47.45 12.97 -35.23
CA HIS A 37 47.38 12.19 -36.46
C HIS A 37 46.11 11.37 -36.55
N LYS A 38 45.88 10.47 -35.58
CA LYS A 38 44.69 9.61 -35.52
C LYS A 38 44.44 9.09 -34.13
N ILE A 39 43.23 8.63 -33.92
CA ILE A 39 42.81 7.80 -32.76
C ILE A 39 42.90 6.34 -33.24
N ALA A 40 43.53 5.49 -32.44
CA ALA A 40 43.56 4.06 -32.69
C ALA A 40 42.56 3.37 -31.75
N ASP A 41 41.55 2.78 -32.35
CA ASP A 41 40.52 2.01 -31.65
C ASP A 41 41.03 0.62 -31.20
N ALA A 42 40.20 -0.09 -30.42
CA ALA A 42 40.53 -1.43 -29.94
C ALA A 42 40.85 -2.38 -31.12
N GLY A 43 41.92 -3.14 -30.96
CA GLY A 43 42.40 -4.08 -31.96
C GLY A 43 43.84 -3.88 -32.34
N LEU A 44 44.21 -4.36 -33.54
CA LEU A 44 45.56 -4.27 -34.05
C LEU A 44 45.76 -2.95 -34.82
N THR A 45 46.69 -2.14 -34.36
CA THR A 45 47.01 -0.85 -34.98
C THR A 45 48.48 -0.83 -35.39
N ILE A 46 48.75 -0.33 -36.60
CA ILE A 46 50.10 -0.14 -37.12
C ILE A 46 50.50 1.31 -36.93
N ILE A 47 51.65 1.53 -36.28
CA ILE A 47 52.28 2.82 -36.08
C ILE A 47 53.67 2.81 -36.70
N ILE A 48 54.11 3.96 -37.18
CA ILE A 48 55.47 4.10 -37.75
C ILE A 48 56.43 4.44 -36.60
N PRO A 49 57.32 3.52 -36.18
CA PRO A 49 58.27 3.80 -35.12
C PRO A 49 59.12 5.04 -35.47
N PHE A 50 59.52 5.81 -34.45
CA PHE A 50 60.27 7.06 -34.51
C PHE A 50 59.45 8.28 -35.00
N ILE A 51 58.46 8.13 -35.88
CA ILE A 51 57.65 9.22 -36.44
C ILE A 51 56.35 9.36 -35.64
N ASP A 52 55.69 8.23 -35.38
CA ASP A 52 54.45 8.17 -34.63
C ASP A 52 54.69 7.89 -33.13
N LYS A 53 54.08 8.68 -32.27
CA LYS A 53 54.16 8.53 -30.81
C LYS A 53 52.78 8.41 -30.21
N VAL A 54 52.56 7.43 -29.34
CA VAL A 54 51.33 7.38 -28.50
C VAL A 54 51.43 8.47 -27.44
N ARG A 55 50.57 9.49 -27.54
CA ARG A 55 50.54 10.62 -26.63
C ARG A 55 49.86 10.23 -25.29
N SER A 56 48.72 9.56 -25.41
CA SER A 56 47.95 9.16 -24.25
C SER A 56 47.13 7.90 -24.54
N VAL A 57 46.91 7.10 -23.52
CA VAL A 57 45.96 5.98 -23.53
C VAL A 57 44.74 6.46 -22.76
N VAL A 58 43.58 6.51 -23.44
CA VAL A 58 42.35 7.02 -22.91
C VAL A 58 41.36 5.86 -22.72
N SER A 59 40.81 5.72 -21.55
CA SER A 59 39.74 4.73 -21.27
C SER A 59 38.40 5.33 -21.65
N LEU A 60 37.63 4.60 -22.45
CA LEU A 60 36.25 4.94 -22.78
C LEU A 60 35.21 4.40 -21.80
N LYS A 61 35.68 3.70 -20.75
CA LYS A 61 34.80 3.25 -19.68
C LYS A 61 34.33 4.41 -18.83
N GLU A 62 33.16 4.28 -18.23
CA GLU A 62 32.74 5.21 -17.17
C GLU A 62 33.75 5.22 -16.03
N GLN A 63 34.11 6.39 -15.61
CA GLN A 63 35.07 6.63 -14.53
C GLN A 63 34.39 7.38 -13.39
N THR A 64 34.81 7.08 -12.18
CA THR A 64 34.35 7.78 -10.98
C THR A 64 35.45 8.70 -10.46
N MET A 65 35.03 9.87 -10.01
CA MET A 65 35.94 10.82 -9.39
C MET A 65 35.31 11.34 -8.10
N ASP A 66 35.98 11.11 -6.98
CA ASP A 66 35.62 11.71 -5.69
C ASP A 66 36.08 13.16 -5.68
N ILE A 67 35.17 14.07 -5.39
CA ILE A 67 35.45 15.48 -5.13
C ILE A 67 35.71 15.61 -3.63
N PRO A 68 36.85 16.20 -3.22
CA PRO A 68 37.14 16.38 -1.79
C PRO A 68 36.05 17.17 -1.07
N PRO A 69 35.80 16.89 0.21
CA PRO A 69 34.81 17.64 0.98
C PRO A 69 35.05 19.14 0.95
N GLN A 70 34.02 19.90 0.57
CA GLN A 70 34.09 21.35 0.41
C GLN A 70 33.20 22.07 1.42
N GLY A 71 33.73 23.09 2.08
CA GLY A 71 32.95 24.02 2.87
C GLY A 71 32.19 24.99 1.99
N VAL A 72 30.86 25.02 2.16
CA VAL A 72 29.95 25.93 1.44
C VAL A 72 29.05 26.62 2.45
N ILE A 73 28.74 27.91 2.20
CA ILE A 73 27.82 28.68 3.02
C ILE A 73 26.46 28.69 2.33
N THR A 74 25.42 28.30 3.04
CA THR A 74 24.03 28.30 2.57
C THR A 74 23.43 29.70 2.60
N GLU A 75 22.25 29.91 2.01
CA GLU A 75 21.51 31.17 2.01
C GLU A 75 21.22 31.67 3.44
N ASP A 76 20.95 30.75 4.37
CA ASP A 76 20.70 31.02 5.80
C ASP A 76 21.98 31.16 6.63
N ASN A 77 23.12 31.38 5.95
CA ASN A 77 24.42 31.67 6.53
C ASN A 77 25.00 30.55 7.42
N VAL A 78 24.66 29.31 7.13
CA VAL A 78 25.25 28.13 7.79
C VAL A 78 26.38 27.57 6.93
N THR A 79 27.56 27.33 7.53
CA THR A 79 28.66 26.67 6.84
C THR A 79 28.49 25.17 6.90
N ILE A 80 28.31 24.51 5.75
CA ILE A 80 28.19 23.06 5.63
C ILE A 80 29.35 22.48 4.83
N THR A 81 29.69 21.23 5.11
CA THR A 81 30.68 20.47 4.33
C THR A 81 29.95 19.46 3.46
N ILE A 82 30.22 19.54 2.15
CA ILE A 82 29.57 18.66 1.14
C ILE A 82 30.62 17.77 0.51
N ASP A 83 30.35 16.48 0.47
CA ASP A 83 31.15 15.44 -0.18
C ASP A 83 30.39 14.92 -1.42
N THR A 84 31.05 14.84 -2.59
CA THR A 84 30.39 14.58 -3.86
C THR A 84 31.21 13.61 -4.70
N VAL A 85 30.54 12.77 -5.49
CA VAL A 85 31.15 11.91 -6.48
C VAL A 85 30.58 12.21 -7.86
N VAL A 86 31.45 12.28 -8.86
CA VAL A 86 31.10 12.52 -10.27
C VAL A 86 31.38 11.27 -11.08
N PHE A 87 30.40 10.82 -11.85
CA PHE A 87 30.50 9.73 -12.84
C PHE A 87 30.58 10.35 -14.22
N TYR A 88 31.67 10.11 -14.92
CA TYR A 88 31.90 10.66 -16.24
C TYR A 88 32.51 9.65 -17.20
N GLN A 89 32.31 9.89 -18.48
CA GLN A 89 32.85 9.07 -19.55
C GLN A 89 33.46 9.95 -20.64
N ILE A 90 34.61 9.56 -21.17
CA ILE A 90 35.24 10.27 -22.27
C ILE A 90 34.57 9.81 -23.56
N THR A 91 33.97 10.76 -24.31
CA THR A 91 33.31 10.54 -25.60
C THR A 91 34.20 10.90 -26.76
N ASP A 92 35.02 11.94 -26.62
CA ASP A 92 36.00 12.37 -27.63
C ASP A 92 37.42 12.39 -27.03
N PRO A 93 38.21 11.32 -27.25
CA PRO A 93 39.58 11.23 -26.71
C PRO A 93 40.52 12.33 -27.20
N ALA A 94 40.33 12.85 -28.42
CA ALA A 94 41.19 13.92 -28.96
C ALA A 94 40.94 15.22 -28.15
N LYS A 95 39.70 15.61 -27.96
CA LYS A 95 39.37 16.81 -27.17
C LYS A 95 39.83 16.66 -25.72
N ALA A 96 39.67 15.47 -25.12
CA ALA A 96 40.06 15.21 -23.74
C ALA A 96 41.57 15.35 -23.52
N VAL A 97 42.38 15.16 -24.55
CA VAL A 97 43.85 15.26 -24.47
C VAL A 97 44.41 16.63 -24.88
N TYR A 98 43.73 17.34 -25.82
CA TYR A 98 44.27 18.57 -26.37
C TYR A 98 43.57 19.85 -25.93
N GLU A 99 42.28 19.80 -25.59
CA GLU A 99 41.53 21.00 -25.20
C GLU A 99 41.74 21.40 -23.74
N ILE A 100 42.19 20.46 -22.90
CA ILE A 100 42.42 20.72 -21.49
C ILE A 100 43.69 20.04 -20.98
N GLN A 101 44.47 20.71 -20.15
CA GLN A 101 45.71 20.17 -19.60
C GLN A 101 45.47 18.96 -18.67
N SER A 102 44.41 18.99 -17.89
CA SER A 102 44.01 17.91 -16.97
C SER A 102 42.50 17.87 -16.83
N LEU A 103 41.89 16.90 -17.53
CA LEU A 103 40.42 16.70 -17.48
C LEU A 103 39.92 16.53 -16.05
N LYS A 104 40.60 15.71 -15.24
CA LYS A 104 40.23 15.46 -13.87
C LYS A 104 40.17 16.73 -13.02
N ARG A 105 41.24 17.55 -13.06
CA ARG A 105 41.27 18.83 -12.34
C ARG A 105 40.24 19.82 -12.84
N GLY A 106 40.00 19.85 -14.16
CA GLY A 106 38.99 20.71 -14.75
C GLY A 106 37.60 20.37 -14.20
N ILE A 107 37.23 19.11 -14.23
CA ILE A 107 35.93 18.64 -13.69
C ILE A 107 35.85 18.91 -12.18
N GLU A 108 36.92 18.64 -11.41
CA GLU A 108 36.99 18.89 -9.99
C GLU A 108 36.71 20.36 -9.64
N TYR A 109 37.44 21.29 -10.24
CA TYR A 109 37.26 22.72 -9.97
C TYR A 109 35.90 23.23 -10.40
N LEU A 110 35.41 22.73 -11.54
CA LEU A 110 34.08 23.07 -12.04
C LEU A 110 32.99 22.56 -11.09
N ALA A 111 33.11 21.32 -10.61
CA ALA A 111 32.19 20.76 -9.65
C ALA A 111 32.17 21.56 -8.34
N ILE A 112 33.34 21.88 -7.77
CA ILE A 112 33.46 22.68 -6.55
C ILE A 112 32.78 24.05 -6.69
N THR A 113 33.01 24.73 -7.81
CA THR A 113 32.42 26.05 -8.03
C THR A 113 30.93 26.00 -8.26
N THR A 114 30.46 24.99 -8.99
CA THR A 114 29.03 24.81 -9.29
C THR A 114 28.25 24.39 -8.04
N ILE A 115 28.82 23.49 -7.22
CA ILE A 115 28.22 23.12 -5.91
C ILE A 115 28.06 24.34 -5.03
N ARG A 116 29.10 25.20 -4.95
CA ARG A 116 29.04 26.43 -4.15
C ARG A 116 27.97 27.39 -4.65
N ASP A 117 27.81 27.52 -5.97
CA ASP A 117 26.78 28.40 -6.55
C ASP A 117 25.36 27.89 -6.31
N ILE A 118 25.13 26.59 -6.47
CA ILE A 118 23.79 26.00 -6.26
C ILE A 118 23.41 26.05 -4.77
N VAL A 119 24.28 25.56 -3.91
CA VAL A 119 23.99 25.43 -2.47
C VAL A 119 23.95 26.80 -1.79
N GLY A 120 24.76 27.74 -2.26
CA GLY A 120 24.73 29.13 -1.75
C GLY A 120 23.41 29.87 -1.97
N LYS A 121 22.55 29.36 -2.84
CA LYS A 121 21.19 29.87 -3.12
C LYS A 121 20.09 29.08 -2.43
N MET A 122 20.45 28.11 -1.60
CA MET A 122 19.50 27.23 -0.91
C MET A 122 19.65 27.33 0.60
N SER A 123 18.53 27.19 1.31
CA SER A 123 18.57 27.04 2.77
C SER A 123 19.10 25.66 3.15
N LEU A 124 19.55 25.53 4.40
CA LEU A 124 20.06 24.27 4.94
C LEU A 124 19.01 23.14 4.80
N ASP A 125 17.77 23.39 5.20
CA ASP A 125 16.68 22.41 5.12
C ASP A 125 16.40 21.99 3.67
N SER A 126 16.41 22.94 2.74
CA SER A 126 16.24 22.67 1.31
C SER A 126 17.39 21.84 0.75
N THR A 127 18.62 22.07 1.22
CA THR A 127 19.79 21.31 0.79
C THR A 127 19.70 19.85 1.22
N PHE A 128 19.16 19.56 2.41
CA PHE A 128 18.94 18.18 2.86
C PHE A 128 17.78 17.47 2.15
N SER A 129 16.69 18.19 1.92
CA SER A 129 15.45 17.62 1.36
C SER A 129 15.45 17.49 -0.16
N SER A 130 16.26 18.29 -0.87
CA SER A 130 16.24 18.41 -2.33
C SER A 130 17.51 17.90 -3.00
N ARG A 131 18.14 16.85 -2.46
CA ARG A 131 19.39 16.28 -2.99
C ARG A 131 19.28 15.91 -4.48
N ASP A 132 18.17 15.32 -4.88
CA ASP A 132 17.94 14.94 -6.28
C ASP A 132 17.91 16.15 -7.21
N LEU A 133 17.36 17.27 -6.76
CA LEU A 133 17.34 18.52 -7.52
C LEU A 133 18.78 19.04 -7.71
N ILE A 134 19.57 19.06 -6.62
CA ILE A 134 20.98 19.48 -6.65
C ILE A 134 21.79 18.57 -7.58
N ASN A 135 21.66 17.26 -7.45
CA ASN A 135 22.35 16.28 -8.29
C ASN A 135 22.04 16.49 -9.78
N ASN A 136 20.77 16.73 -10.12
CA ASN A 136 20.35 17.00 -11.49
C ASN A 136 20.88 18.33 -12.04
N GLN A 137 20.83 19.40 -11.25
CA GLN A 137 21.37 20.70 -11.64
C GLN A 137 22.88 20.64 -11.84
N LEU A 138 23.60 20.00 -10.90
CA LEU A 138 25.02 19.75 -11.02
C LEU A 138 25.35 18.99 -12.30
N ARG A 139 24.64 17.90 -12.57
CA ARG A 139 24.86 17.08 -13.76
C ARG A 139 24.70 17.92 -15.02
N VAL A 140 23.63 18.69 -15.16
CA VAL A 140 23.37 19.50 -16.36
C VAL A 140 24.46 20.53 -16.59
N LEU A 141 24.82 21.29 -15.56
CA LEU A 141 25.82 22.34 -15.66
C LEU A 141 27.24 21.79 -15.90
N LEU A 142 27.57 20.67 -15.30
CA LEU A 142 28.85 20.00 -15.52
C LEU A 142 28.92 19.39 -16.91
N ASP A 143 27.87 18.72 -17.36
CA ASP A 143 27.80 18.09 -18.68
C ASP A 143 27.97 19.14 -19.81
N GLU A 144 27.24 20.26 -19.74
CA GLU A 144 27.36 21.37 -20.69
C GLU A 144 28.78 21.96 -20.74
N ALA A 145 29.39 22.14 -19.57
CA ALA A 145 30.74 22.71 -19.53
C ALA A 145 31.82 21.72 -19.99
N THR A 146 31.66 20.42 -19.73
CA THR A 146 32.65 19.38 -20.08
C THR A 146 32.52 18.86 -21.47
N ASP A 147 31.43 19.14 -22.21
CA ASP A 147 31.24 18.77 -23.60
C ASP A 147 32.36 19.32 -24.52
N LYS A 148 32.85 20.53 -24.24
CA LYS A 148 33.99 21.14 -24.95
C LYS A 148 35.25 20.30 -24.83
N TRP A 149 35.41 19.56 -23.73
CA TRP A 149 36.54 18.69 -23.48
C TRP A 149 36.31 17.24 -23.94
N GLY A 150 35.19 16.98 -24.65
CA GLY A 150 34.85 15.64 -25.10
C GLY A 150 34.60 14.66 -23.97
N CYS A 151 34.02 15.15 -22.88
CA CYS A 151 33.68 14.39 -21.70
C CYS A 151 32.22 14.57 -21.40
N LYS A 152 31.51 13.47 -21.16
CA LYS A 152 30.10 13.43 -20.75
C LYS A 152 30.00 13.10 -19.28
N VAL A 153 29.25 13.92 -18.54
CA VAL A 153 28.92 13.66 -17.14
C VAL A 153 27.58 12.93 -17.09
N ASN A 154 27.63 11.64 -16.74
CA ASN A 154 26.46 10.79 -16.70
C ASN A 154 25.63 11.04 -15.44
N ARG A 155 26.32 11.17 -14.29
CA ARG A 155 25.67 11.31 -12.99
C ARG A 155 26.58 12.05 -12.00
N VAL A 156 25.95 12.79 -11.11
CA VAL A 156 26.61 13.44 -9.96
C VAL A 156 25.80 13.06 -8.72
N GLU A 157 26.48 12.66 -7.66
CA GLU A 157 25.86 12.24 -6.41
C GLU A 157 26.52 12.94 -5.23
N ILE A 158 25.69 13.53 -4.38
CA ILE A 158 26.14 14.02 -3.08
C ILE A 158 26.23 12.83 -2.14
N LYS A 159 27.43 12.55 -1.64
CA LYS A 159 27.66 11.45 -0.68
C LYS A 159 27.20 11.82 0.70
N ASP A 160 27.63 12.98 1.20
CA ASP A 160 27.29 13.43 2.53
C ASP A 160 27.21 14.96 2.61
N ILE A 161 26.35 15.45 3.52
CA ILE A 161 26.20 16.86 3.85
C ILE A 161 26.33 16.97 5.37
N LYS A 162 27.40 17.61 5.84
CA LYS A 162 27.72 17.75 7.25
C LYS A 162 27.57 19.20 7.71
N PRO A 163 26.56 19.52 8.49
CA PRO A 163 26.48 20.80 9.18
C PRO A 163 27.42 20.83 10.38
N PRO A 164 27.68 21.98 10.98
CA PRO A 164 28.36 22.10 12.27
C PRO A 164 27.63 21.32 13.38
N GLU A 165 28.33 20.86 14.38
CA GLU A 165 27.77 20.02 15.44
C GLU A 165 26.63 20.69 16.22
N ASP A 166 26.78 21.93 16.56
CA ASP A 166 25.77 22.73 17.29
C ASP A 166 24.46 22.85 16.50
N ILE A 167 24.54 23.03 15.19
CA ILE A 167 23.36 23.07 14.29
C ILE A 167 22.74 21.69 14.17
N ARG A 168 23.57 20.65 14.02
CA ARG A 168 23.09 19.27 13.98
C ARG A 168 22.29 18.89 15.23
N ASP A 169 22.85 19.21 16.42
CA ASP A 169 22.21 18.91 17.71
C ASP A 169 20.90 19.71 17.90
N ALA A 170 20.87 20.96 17.44
CA ALA A 170 19.65 21.77 17.45
C ALA A 170 18.57 21.19 16.52
N MET A 171 18.96 20.81 15.30
CA MET A 171 18.05 20.17 14.33
C MET A 171 17.52 18.83 14.83
N GLU A 172 18.38 18.01 15.46
CA GLU A 172 17.96 16.72 16.03
C GLU A 172 16.90 16.92 17.12
N LYS A 173 17.10 17.87 18.03
CA LYS A 173 16.10 18.22 19.05
C LYS A 173 14.81 18.72 18.46
N GLN A 174 14.90 19.60 17.46
CA GLN A 174 13.71 20.13 16.75
C GLN A 174 12.94 19.01 16.03
N MET A 175 13.64 18.15 15.28
CA MET A 175 13.02 17.03 14.57
C MET A 175 12.38 16.02 15.53
N ASN A 176 13.04 15.73 16.65
CA ASN A 176 12.48 14.85 17.68
C ASN A 176 11.20 15.45 18.30
N ALA A 177 11.19 16.76 18.59
CA ALA A 177 10.00 17.45 19.10
C ALA A 177 8.86 17.43 18.07
N GLU A 178 9.17 17.68 16.79
CA GLU A 178 8.16 17.63 15.71
C GLU A 178 7.62 16.21 15.48
N ARG A 179 8.48 15.19 15.49
CA ARG A 179 8.06 13.78 15.40
C ARG A 179 7.15 13.40 16.56
N ASN A 180 7.51 13.78 17.78
CA ASN A 180 6.70 13.52 18.96
C ASN A 180 5.35 14.23 18.90
N LYS A 181 5.31 15.48 18.42
CA LYS A 181 4.07 16.23 18.17
C LYS A 181 3.18 15.52 17.14
N ARG A 182 3.76 15.13 15.99
CA ARG A 182 3.02 14.40 14.94
C ARG A 182 2.51 13.05 15.44
N ALA A 183 3.33 12.31 16.20
CA ALA A 183 2.92 11.04 16.80
C ALA A 183 1.74 11.20 17.76
N ALA A 184 1.77 12.23 18.63
CA ALA A 184 0.69 12.52 19.55
C ALA A 184 -0.61 12.93 18.82
N ILE A 185 -0.52 13.71 17.74
CA ILE A 185 -1.68 14.09 16.91
C ILE A 185 -2.26 12.85 16.24
N LEU A 186 -1.45 12.01 15.58
CA LEU A 186 -1.89 10.80 14.91
C LEU A 186 -2.52 9.80 15.90
N GLN A 187 -1.95 9.69 17.10
CA GLN A 187 -2.51 8.85 18.15
C GLN A 187 -3.89 9.36 18.58
N ALA A 188 -4.03 10.66 18.86
CA ALA A 188 -5.31 11.26 19.27
C ALA A 188 -6.37 11.16 18.14
N GLU A 189 -5.98 11.35 16.88
CA GLU A 189 -6.86 11.13 15.73
C GLU A 189 -7.27 9.66 15.59
N GLY A 190 -6.35 8.72 15.78
CA GLY A 190 -6.62 7.29 15.80
C GLY A 190 -7.58 6.88 16.89
N GLU A 191 -7.38 7.37 18.11
CA GLU A 191 -8.28 7.13 19.26
C GLU A 191 -9.68 7.70 19.02
N LYS A 192 -9.76 8.92 18.48
CA LYS A 192 -11.03 9.54 18.08
C LYS A 192 -11.75 8.71 17.02
N GLN A 193 -11.04 8.31 15.96
CA GLN A 193 -11.63 7.53 14.89
C GLN A 193 -12.07 6.14 15.36
N ALA A 194 -11.30 5.50 16.23
CA ALA A 194 -11.65 4.23 16.85
C ALA A 194 -12.92 4.37 17.70
N ALA A 195 -13.01 5.42 18.54
CA ALA A 195 -14.19 5.69 19.36
C ALA A 195 -15.45 5.93 18.50
N ILE A 196 -15.33 6.69 17.41
CA ILE A 196 -16.44 6.92 16.47
C ILE A 196 -16.87 5.59 15.84
N THR A 197 -15.95 4.80 15.33
CA THR A 197 -16.25 3.51 14.68
C THR A 197 -16.92 2.53 15.64
N ILE A 198 -16.44 2.47 16.88
CA ILE A 198 -17.05 1.64 17.95
C ILE A 198 -18.48 2.11 18.26
N ALA A 199 -18.69 3.42 18.40
CA ALA A 199 -20.02 3.98 18.69
C ALA A 199 -21.00 3.74 17.52
N GLU A 200 -20.54 3.89 16.29
CA GLU A 200 -21.34 3.58 15.09
C GLU A 200 -21.67 2.09 15.00
N GLY A 201 -20.71 1.22 15.29
CA GLY A 201 -20.92 -0.23 15.36
C GLY A 201 -21.94 -0.62 16.43
N GLN A 202 -21.86 -0.03 17.62
CA GLN A 202 -22.84 -0.25 18.71
C GLN A 202 -24.23 0.25 18.32
N LYS A 203 -24.33 1.44 17.73
CA LYS A 203 -25.60 1.97 17.22
C LYS A 203 -26.21 1.04 16.17
N GLN A 204 -25.42 0.58 15.20
CA GLN A 204 -25.90 -0.33 14.16
C GLN A 204 -26.33 -1.69 14.74
N ALA A 205 -25.57 -2.23 15.69
CA ALA A 205 -25.93 -3.47 16.39
C ALA A 205 -27.27 -3.32 17.16
N ALA A 206 -27.46 -2.20 17.86
CA ALA A 206 -28.70 -1.94 18.60
C ALA A 206 -29.93 -1.80 17.67
N ILE A 207 -29.75 -1.14 16.50
CA ILE A 207 -30.81 -1.02 15.48
C ILE A 207 -31.16 -2.41 14.93
N LEU A 208 -30.17 -3.20 14.52
CA LEU A 208 -30.39 -4.55 14.00
C LEU A 208 -31.06 -5.47 15.02
N GLN A 209 -30.67 -5.35 16.27
CA GLN A 209 -31.32 -6.13 17.37
C GLN A 209 -32.78 -5.72 17.56
N ALA A 210 -33.09 -4.41 17.58
CA ALA A 210 -34.46 -3.91 17.70
C ALA A 210 -35.34 -4.33 16.52
N ASP A 211 -34.81 -4.27 15.31
CA ASP A 211 -35.48 -4.72 14.09
C ASP A 211 -35.72 -6.24 14.10
N ALA A 212 -34.74 -7.03 14.54
CA ALA A 212 -34.90 -8.48 14.70
C ALA A 212 -35.97 -8.83 15.74
N GLU A 213 -36.00 -8.16 16.89
CA GLU A 213 -37.02 -8.34 17.93
C GLU A 213 -38.42 -7.96 17.42
N LYS A 214 -38.54 -6.85 16.69
CA LYS A 214 -39.79 -6.43 16.07
C LYS A 214 -40.27 -7.48 15.05
N GLU A 215 -39.40 -7.95 14.17
CA GLU A 215 -39.75 -8.94 13.17
C GLU A 215 -40.14 -10.29 13.85
N ALA A 216 -39.39 -10.71 14.86
CA ALA A 216 -39.73 -11.92 15.64
C ALA A 216 -41.10 -11.82 16.29
N LYS A 217 -41.47 -10.67 16.90
CA LYS A 217 -42.80 -10.44 17.46
C LYS A 217 -43.90 -10.47 16.42
N ILE A 218 -43.67 -9.84 15.25
CA ILE A 218 -44.63 -9.83 14.16
C ILE A 218 -44.85 -11.26 13.62
N ARG A 219 -43.75 -12.01 13.38
CA ARG A 219 -43.85 -13.39 12.90
C ARG A 219 -44.55 -14.31 13.92
N LYS A 220 -44.25 -14.13 15.21
CA LYS A 220 -44.93 -14.88 16.28
C LYS A 220 -46.42 -14.58 16.34
N ALA A 221 -46.80 -13.29 16.32
CA ALA A 221 -48.21 -12.89 16.32
C ALA A 221 -48.97 -13.36 15.04
N ALA A 222 -48.31 -13.34 13.87
CA ALA A 222 -48.89 -13.86 12.63
C ALA A 222 -49.10 -15.38 12.75
N GLY A 223 -48.10 -16.12 13.24
CA GLY A 223 -48.22 -17.57 13.46
C GLY A 223 -49.34 -17.95 14.46
N GLU A 224 -49.44 -17.21 15.55
CA GLU A 224 -50.50 -17.39 16.55
C GLU A 224 -51.91 -17.09 15.95
N ALA A 225 -52.01 -16.02 15.15
CA ALA A 225 -53.26 -15.69 14.47
C ALA A 225 -53.67 -16.74 13.42
N GLU A 226 -52.72 -17.30 12.69
CA GLU A 226 -52.94 -18.37 11.73
C GLU A 226 -53.35 -19.67 12.44
N ALA A 227 -52.67 -20.05 13.49
CA ALA A 227 -53.03 -21.21 14.30
C ALA A 227 -54.46 -21.08 14.88
N ILE A 228 -54.81 -19.91 15.38
CA ILE A 228 -56.20 -19.66 15.91
C ILE A 228 -57.22 -19.78 14.76
N ARG A 229 -56.91 -19.28 13.57
CA ARG A 229 -57.80 -19.41 12.39
C ARG A 229 -57.97 -20.87 12.00
N GLU A 230 -56.90 -21.63 11.92
CA GLU A 230 -56.95 -23.06 11.58
C GLU A 230 -57.76 -23.86 12.63
N ILE A 231 -57.55 -23.60 13.90
CA ILE A 231 -58.34 -24.21 14.97
C ILE A 231 -59.82 -23.84 14.88
N ALA A 232 -60.12 -22.57 14.59
CA ALA A 232 -61.50 -22.11 14.39
C ALA A 232 -62.19 -22.77 13.20
N VAL A 233 -61.45 -22.88 12.06
CA VAL A 233 -61.96 -23.59 10.86
C VAL A 233 -62.18 -25.07 11.13
N ALA A 234 -61.22 -25.73 11.80
CA ALA A 234 -61.35 -27.14 12.19
C ALA A 234 -62.55 -27.38 13.12
N LYS A 235 -62.75 -26.51 14.13
CA LYS A 235 -63.91 -26.58 15.01
C LYS A 235 -65.23 -26.34 14.27
N ALA A 236 -65.27 -25.38 13.32
CA ALA A 236 -66.45 -25.14 12.52
C ALA A 236 -66.81 -26.35 11.63
N GLN A 237 -65.79 -26.99 11.04
CA GLN A 237 -65.97 -28.24 10.27
C GLN A 237 -66.43 -29.40 11.16
N GLU A 238 -65.89 -29.54 12.35
CA GLU A 238 -66.30 -30.53 13.32
C GLU A 238 -67.77 -30.37 13.69
N ILE A 239 -68.19 -29.14 14.04
CA ILE A 239 -69.59 -28.83 14.34
C ILE A 239 -70.49 -29.13 13.16
N GLN A 240 -70.07 -28.79 11.94
CA GLN A 240 -70.83 -29.04 10.74
C GLN A 240 -70.98 -30.55 10.44
N MET A 241 -69.90 -31.33 10.63
CA MET A 241 -69.96 -32.78 10.51
C MET A 241 -70.86 -33.41 11.56
N ILE A 242 -70.83 -32.96 12.80
CA ILE A 242 -71.71 -33.40 13.87
C ILE A 242 -73.18 -33.07 13.51
N TYR A 243 -73.44 -31.84 13.08
CA TYR A 243 -74.78 -31.40 12.67
C TYR A 243 -75.35 -32.21 11.49
N ASP A 244 -74.53 -32.41 10.47
CA ASP A 244 -74.91 -33.22 9.31
C ASP A 244 -75.14 -34.71 9.64
N SER A 245 -74.33 -35.23 10.59
CA SER A 245 -74.50 -36.60 11.10
C SER A 245 -75.79 -36.74 11.92
N ILE A 246 -76.13 -35.77 12.74
CA ILE A 246 -77.37 -35.73 13.52
C ILE A 246 -78.58 -35.61 12.59
N LYS A 247 -78.49 -34.75 11.56
CA LYS A 247 -79.55 -34.54 10.56
C LYS A 247 -79.84 -35.80 9.71
N LYS A 248 -78.76 -36.53 9.34
CA LYS A 248 -78.87 -37.80 8.61
C LYS A 248 -79.41 -38.95 9.46
N SER A 249 -79.17 -38.94 10.74
CA SER A 249 -79.54 -40.03 11.64
C SER A 249 -81.02 -39.98 12.09
N ASN A 250 -81.82 -38.97 11.71
CA ASN A 250 -83.22 -38.75 12.10
C ASN A 250 -83.39 -39.06 13.62
N PRO A 251 -82.88 -38.20 14.54
CA PRO A 251 -82.65 -38.53 15.95
C PRO A 251 -83.94 -38.76 16.70
N ASP A 252 -84.06 -39.93 17.29
CA ASP A 252 -85.10 -40.26 18.28
C ASP A 252 -84.86 -39.43 19.55
N ASP A 253 -85.92 -39.01 20.28
CA ASP A 253 -85.86 -38.22 21.49
C ASP A 253 -84.87 -38.77 22.53
N LYS A 254 -84.67 -40.09 22.54
CA LYS A 254 -83.71 -40.78 23.37
C LYS A 254 -82.24 -40.44 23.07
N LEU A 255 -81.86 -40.19 21.77
CA LEU A 255 -80.50 -39.85 21.38
C LEU A 255 -80.16 -38.41 21.78
N ILE A 256 -81.10 -37.49 21.71
CA ILE A 256 -80.95 -36.11 22.17
C ILE A 256 -80.76 -36.06 23.72
N GLN A 257 -81.44 -36.90 24.45
CA GLN A 257 -81.24 -37.01 25.88
C GLN A 257 -79.86 -37.58 26.24
N ILE A 258 -79.36 -38.59 25.52
CA ILE A 258 -78.04 -39.15 25.79
C ILE A 258 -76.93 -38.09 25.46
N LYS A 259 -77.06 -37.32 24.39
CA LYS A 259 -76.12 -36.29 24.02
C LYS A 259 -76.14 -35.10 24.95
N SER A 260 -77.29 -34.74 25.54
CA SER A 260 -77.40 -33.72 26.53
C SER A 260 -76.75 -34.14 27.90
N LEU A 261 -76.78 -35.44 28.21
CA LEU A 261 -76.12 -36.00 29.40
C LEU A 261 -74.58 -36.02 29.23
N GLU A 262 -74.14 -36.31 28.00
CA GLU A 262 -72.72 -36.32 27.67
C GLU A 262 -72.08 -34.89 27.73
N THR A 263 -72.83 -33.88 27.26
CA THR A 263 -72.43 -32.47 27.38
C THR A 263 -72.46 -31.99 28.85
N LEU A 264 -73.41 -32.44 29.64
CA LEU A 264 -73.42 -32.14 31.09
C LEU A 264 -72.29 -32.83 31.87
N GLN A 265 -71.90 -34.03 31.42
CA GLN A 265 -70.74 -34.72 32.00
C GLN A 265 -69.41 -34.03 31.68
N GLU A 266 -69.30 -33.49 30.48
CA GLU A 266 -68.13 -32.69 30.07
C GLU A 266 -68.08 -31.35 30.78
N MET A 267 -69.19 -30.66 30.92
CA MET A 267 -69.31 -29.44 31.80
C MET A 267 -68.95 -29.70 33.23
N ALA A 268 -69.26 -30.85 33.77
CA ALA A 268 -68.98 -31.25 35.19
C ALA A 268 -67.49 -31.55 35.39
N LYS A 269 -66.71 -31.79 34.34
CA LYS A 269 -65.22 -31.96 34.40
C LYS A 269 -64.44 -30.67 34.36
N GLY A 270 -65.04 -29.52 34.03
CA GLY A 270 -64.42 -28.20 34.06
C GLY A 270 -64.28 -27.64 35.43
N ASP A 271 -63.20 -26.90 35.72
CA ASP A 271 -62.85 -26.28 37.01
C ASP A 271 -63.87 -25.21 37.54
N ALA A 272 -65.00 -24.99 36.88
CA ALA A 272 -66.00 -23.99 37.25
C ALA A 272 -67.05 -24.55 38.11
N ASN A 273 -67.03 -24.26 39.42
CA ASN A 273 -67.90 -24.71 40.48
C ASN A 273 -69.35 -24.17 40.45
N LYS A 274 -69.81 -23.50 39.35
CA LYS A 274 -71.23 -23.02 39.25
C LYS A 274 -71.75 -23.24 37.85
N VAL A 275 -72.72 -24.18 37.74
CA VAL A 275 -73.51 -24.43 36.52
C VAL A 275 -74.89 -23.83 36.70
N PHE A 276 -75.25 -22.82 35.90
CA PHE A 276 -76.59 -22.28 35.78
C PHE A 276 -77.40 -23.11 34.81
N ILE A 277 -78.33 -23.93 35.30
CA ILE A 277 -79.23 -24.74 34.51
C ILE A 277 -80.57 -23.98 34.36
N PRO A 278 -81.03 -23.69 33.10
CA PRO A 278 -82.36 -23.07 32.86
C PRO A 278 -83.44 -23.95 33.47
N TYR A 279 -84.48 -23.37 34.03
CA TYR A 279 -85.57 -24.05 34.75
C TYR A 279 -86.30 -25.08 33.86
N GLU A 280 -86.34 -24.88 32.57
CA GLU A 280 -86.98 -25.80 31.62
C GLU A 280 -86.19 -27.11 31.43
N ALA A 281 -84.88 -27.11 31.65
CA ALA A 281 -84.05 -28.30 31.57
C ALA A 281 -84.07 -29.16 32.85
N THR A 282 -84.57 -28.63 34.00
CA THR A 282 -84.66 -29.35 35.25
C THR A 282 -85.80 -30.41 35.25
N ASN A 283 -86.83 -30.22 34.41
CA ASN A 283 -87.91 -31.22 34.30
C ASN A 283 -87.46 -32.52 33.65
N THR A 284 -86.51 -32.45 32.69
CA THR A 284 -85.95 -33.63 32.06
C THR A 284 -84.92 -34.33 32.93
N LEU A 285 -84.22 -33.62 33.80
CA LEU A 285 -83.25 -34.15 34.74
C LEU A 285 -83.93 -34.78 35.99
N ALA A 286 -85.06 -34.26 36.39
CA ALA A 286 -85.86 -34.81 37.50
C ALA A 286 -86.44 -36.18 37.19
N SER A 287 -86.73 -36.48 35.93
CA SER A 287 -87.22 -37.78 35.46
C SER A 287 -86.16 -38.89 35.49
N LEU A 288 -84.88 -38.55 35.67
CA LEU A 288 -83.75 -39.49 35.64
C LEU A 288 -83.15 -39.82 37.00
N GLY A 289 -83.64 -39.28 38.08
CA GLY A 289 -83.25 -39.69 39.50
C GLY A 289 -81.80 -39.36 39.88
N THR A 290 -81.01 -38.72 39.02
CA THR A 290 -79.59 -38.55 39.19
C THR A 290 -79.17 -37.26 39.90
N VAL A 291 -80.06 -36.27 40.04
CA VAL A 291 -79.69 -34.95 40.65
C VAL A 291 -79.40 -35.08 42.14
N LYS A 292 -79.95 -36.11 42.77
CA LYS A 292 -79.79 -36.33 44.22
C LYS A 292 -78.43 -36.87 44.59
N GLU A 293 -77.76 -37.52 43.68
CA GLU A 293 -76.41 -38.13 43.86
C GLU A 293 -75.30 -37.14 43.61
N ILE A 294 -75.46 -36.25 42.60
CA ILE A 294 -74.50 -35.21 42.26
C ILE A 294 -74.34 -34.10 43.29
N LEU A 295 -75.46 -33.83 44.04
CA LEU A 295 -75.49 -32.82 45.09
C LEU A 295 -75.02 -33.34 46.46
N LYS A 296 -74.74 -34.67 46.59
CA LYS A 296 -74.38 -35.32 47.86
C LYS A 296 -72.86 -35.51 48.04
N ASP A 297 -72.09 -35.39 46.97
CA ASP A 297 -70.64 -35.65 46.99
C ASP A 297 -69.76 -34.36 47.10
N ASN A 298 -70.35 -33.25 47.47
CA ASN A 298 -69.64 -32.02 47.76
C ASN A 298 -69.90 -31.51 49.16
N LYS A 299 -69.34 -32.25 50.15
CA LYS A 299 -69.03 -31.73 51.49
C LYS A 299 -67.59 -31.95 51.82
#